data_276b83b07ef3c2aa194a5d351b6c8ccb
#
_entry.id   276b83b07ef3c2aa194a5d351b6c8ccb
#
_cell.length_a   1.000
_cell.length_b   1.000
_cell.length_c   1.000
_cell.angle_alpha   90.00
_cell.angle_beta   90.00
_cell.angle_gamma   90.00
#
_symmetry.space_group_name_H-M   'P 1'
#
loop_
_entity.id
_entity.type
_entity.pdbx_description
1 polymer ?
#
loop_
_entity_poly.entity_id
_entity_poly.type
_entity_poly.pdbx_seq_one_letter_code
_entity_poly.pdbx_strand_id
1 'polypeptide(L)'
;MPTFICALLVVLLVPVIHAKPEVIAHRGASGYLPEHTLEAATLAFAQGADYVEQDLVLTRDLVPVVLHDIHLDTVTNVAMLFPDRRRDDGRYYAFDFTLAELKTLTVHERRQLDGTQVFKDRYQGEAEFKIATFEEQLELIAQLNRQFDKQVGYYPEIKSPAWHRVQGADISKIVLNILRQHGLDDASKKIYVQCFDFAETQRLRTELNAKVKLIQLIGENTWGESSTDYTVLQTDDGLKRIAQVAEGIGPWIPHLIDPGSGKPTGLVARAHAAGLAVHAYTFRVDALPDGVKVEDLLSTLFDELKIDGLFTDFTDVVQNFAR
;
A
#
# COMPACT_ATOMS: atom_id res chain seq x y z
N MET A 1 59.67 3.43 -38.45
CA MET A 1 58.68 4.38 -37.86
C MET A 1 57.45 3.56 -37.53
N PRO A 2 57.08 3.38 -36.25
CA PRO A 2 55.83 2.70 -35.88
C PRO A 2 54.67 3.72 -35.84
N THR A 3 53.62 3.44 -36.57
CA THR A 3 52.40 4.21 -36.64
C THR A 3 51.53 3.87 -35.41
N PHE A 4 51.35 4.84 -34.50
CA PHE A 4 50.41 4.72 -33.39
C PHE A 4 48.96 4.96 -33.91
N ILE A 5 48.11 3.93 -33.86
CA ILE A 5 46.66 4.02 -34.09
C ILE A 5 46.06 4.41 -32.74
N CYS A 6 45.62 5.66 -32.64
CA CYS A 6 44.83 6.14 -31.47
C CYS A 6 43.40 5.65 -31.62
N ALA A 7 42.97 4.65 -30.86
CA ALA A 7 41.59 4.20 -30.84
C ALA A 7 40.76 5.20 -30.00
N LEU A 8 39.87 5.93 -30.66
CA LEU A 8 38.92 6.86 -30.01
C LEU A 8 37.78 6.03 -29.39
N LEU A 9 37.77 5.92 -28.06
CA LEU A 9 36.67 5.27 -27.33
C LEU A 9 35.48 6.22 -27.29
N VAL A 10 34.50 6.02 -28.15
CA VAL A 10 33.22 6.75 -28.12
C VAL A 10 32.36 6.11 -27.04
N VAL A 11 32.26 6.75 -25.87
CA VAL A 11 31.29 6.41 -24.82
C VAL A 11 29.93 6.90 -25.28
N LEU A 12 29.11 5.99 -25.77
CA LEU A 12 27.68 6.26 -26.03
C LEU A 12 26.97 6.41 -24.68
N LEU A 13 26.68 7.66 -24.30
CA LEU A 13 25.74 7.95 -23.23
C LEU A 13 24.34 7.52 -23.69
N VAL A 14 23.92 6.30 -23.30
CA VAL A 14 22.53 5.88 -23.45
C VAL A 14 21.72 6.69 -22.44
N PRO A 15 20.71 7.46 -22.87
CA PRO A 15 19.86 8.16 -21.92
C PRO A 15 19.16 7.11 -21.04
N VAL A 16 19.31 7.20 -19.73
CA VAL A 16 18.51 6.42 -18.77
C VAL A 16 17.09 6.95 -18.87
N ILE A 17 16.26 6.26 -19.64
CA ILE A 17 14.82 6.51 -19.65
C ILE A 17 14.33 6.02 -18.29
N HIS A 18 14.05 6.95 -17.38
CA HIS A 18 13.34 6.61 -16.15
C HIS A 18 11.95 6.13 -16.55
N ALA A 19 11.56 4.96 -16.07
CA ALA A 19 10.20 4.48 -16.23
C ALA A 19 9.23 5.48 -15.57
N LYS A 20 8.04 5.61 -16.15
CA LYS A 20 6.98 6.40 -15.52
C LYS A 20 6.71 5.84 -14.12
N PRO A 21 6.60 6.70 -13.07
CA PRO A 21 6.24 6.24 -11.73
C PRO A 21 4.90 5.51 -11.72
N GLU A 22 4.82 4.41 -10.97
CA GLU A 22 3.61 3.62 -10.82
C GLU A 22 2.59 4.36 -9.92
N VAL A 23 1.35 4.45 -10.34
CA VAL A 23 0.26 5.07 -9.58
C VAL A 23 -0.51 3.99 -8.85
N ILE A 24 -0.40 3.98 -7.52
CA ILE A 24 -0.99 2.96 -6.65
C ILE A 24 -2.21 3.57 -5.97
N ALA A 25 -3.41 3.05 -6.30
CA ALA A 25 -4.66 3.50 -5.72
C ALA A 25 -4.77 3.01 -4.27
N HIS A 26 -4.46 3.90 -3.31
CA HIS A 26 -4.46 3.62 -1.88
C HIS A 26 -5.87 3.35 -1.37
N ARG A 27 -6.15 2.08 -1.02
CA ARG A 27 -7.48 1.59 -0.63
C ARG A 27 -8.55 1.77 -1.72
N GLY A 28 -8.13 1.71 -3.00
CA GLY A 28 -8.95 2.09 -4.14
C GLY A 28 -8.98 3.61 -4.37
N ALA A 29 -10.03 4.13 -5.00
CA ALA A 29 -10.25 5.57 -5.17
C ALA A 29 -10.85 6.17 -3.89
N SER A 30 -10.15 6.04 -2.75
CA SER A 30 -10.63 6.35 -1.40
C SER A 30 -10.86 7.85 -1.15
N GLY A 31 -10.35 8.73 -2.01
CA GLY A 31 -10.70 10.16 -1.99
C GLY A 31 -12.14 10.46 -2.43
N TYR A 32 -12.82 9.49 -3.07
CA TYR A 32 -14.15 9.67 -3.67
C TYR A 32 -15.21 8.72 -3.10
N LEU A 33 -14.82 7.51 -2.71
CA LEU A 33 -15.72 6.46 -2.20
C LEU A 33 -15.12 5.82 -0.95
N PRO A 34 -15.95 5.23 -0.06
CA PRO A 34 -15.45 4.58 1.14
C PRO A 34 -14.35 3.56 0.83
N GLU A 35 -13.25 3.67 1.59
CA GLU A 35 -12.03 2.88 1.40
C GLU A 35 -12.30 1.38 1.32
N HIS A 36 -11.50 0.65 0.50
CA HIS A 36 -11.48 -0.80 0.39
C HIS A 36 -12.75 -1.47 -0.16
N THR A 37 -13.74 -0.70 -0.59
CA THR A 37 -14.94 -1.25 -1.23
C THR A 37 -14.66 -1.70 -2.66
N LEU A 38 -15.49 -2.61 -3.18
CA LEU A 38 -15.40 -3.04 -4.59
C LEU A 38 -15.65 -1.86 -5.54
N GLU A 39 -16.51 -0.93 -5.13
CA GLU A 39 -16.81 0.31 -5.86
C GLU A 39 -15.60 1.23 -5.94
N ALA A 40 -14.87 1.42 -4.81
CA ALA A 40 -13.65 2.22 -4.79
C ALA A 40 -12.54 1.57 -5.64
N ALA A 41 -12.41 0.25 -5.61
CA ALA A 41 -11.48 -0.50 -6.46
C ALA A 41 -11.85 -0.37 -7.95
N THR A 42 -13.14 -0.46 -8.30
CA THR A 42 -13.64 -0.29 -9.67
C THR A 42 -13.40 1.12 -10.18
N LEU A 43 -13.64 2.14 -9.36
CA LEU A 43 -13.40 3.53 -9.72
C LEU A 43 -11.90 3.79 -9.96
N ALA A 44 -11.03 3.27 -9.09
CA ALA A 44 -9.58 3.36 -9.26
C ALA A 44 -9.10 2.71 -10.58
N PHE A 45 -9.65 1.53 -10.91
CA PHE A 45 -9.41 0.89 -12.20
C PHE A 45 -9.83 1.77 -13.37
N ALA A 46 -11.00 2.39 -13.31
CA ALA A 46 -11.51 3.28 -14.35
C ALA A 46 -10.66 4.55 -14.49
N GLN A 47 -10.15 5.10 -13.39
CA GLN A 47 -9.24 6.24 -13.35
C GLN A 47 -7.83 5.91 -13.87
N GLY A 48 -7.52 4.64 -14.12
CA GLY A 48 -6.28 4.19 -14.73
C GLY A 48 -5.16 3.90 -13.74
N ALA A 49 -5.46 3.47 -12.54
CA ALA A 49 -4.48 2.99 -11.58
C ALA A 49 -3.55 1.93 -12.20
N ASP A 50 -2.26 1.96 -11.86
CA ASP A 50 -1.34 0.89 -12.21
C ASP A 50 -1.48 -0.30 -11.26
N TYR A 51 -1.80 -0.02 -9.98
CA TYR A 51 -2.13 -1.00 -8.94
C TYR A 51 -3.31 -0.51 -8.11
N VAL A 52 -4.10 -1.46 -7.61
CA VAL A 52 -5.06 -1.22 -6.52
C VAL A 52 -4.50 -1.84 -5.24
N GLU A 53 -4.51 -1.09 -4.18
CA GLU A 53 -4.00 -1.52 -2.87
C GLU A 53 -5.12 -2.11 -2.02
N GLN A 54 -4.77 -3.14 -1.20
CA GLN A 54 -5.65 -3.85 -0.29
C GLN A 54 -4.96 -4.05 1.07
N ASP A 55 -5.51 -3.50 2.14
CA ASP A 55 -5.13 -3.86 3.51
C ASP A 55 -5.86 -5.14 3.95
N LEU A 56 -5.16 -6.12 4.50
CA LEU A 56 -5.73 -7.42 4.81
C LEU A 56 -5.71 -7.72 6.31
N VAL A 57 -6.88 -8.06 6.84
CA VAL A 57 -7.07 -8.59 8.19
C VAL A 57 -7.91 -9.88 8.13
N LEU A 58 -7.89 -10.70 9.20
CA LEU A 58 -8.63 -11.94 9.24
C LEU A 58 -9.96 -11.81 9.98
N THR A 59 -10.97 -12.55 9.48
CA THR A 59 -12.18 -12.88 10.21
C THR A 59 -11.95 -14.03 11.21
N ARG A 60 -12.94 -14.33 12.06
CA ARG A 60 -12.92 -15.48 12.99
C ARG A 60 -12.79 -16.82 12.28
N ASP A 61 -13.39 -16.95 11.11
CA ASP A 61 -13.34 -18.13 10.24
C ASP A 61 -12.15 -18.07 9.25
N LEU A 62 -11.15 -17.21 9.55
CA LEU A 62 -9.86 -17.12 8.89
C LEU A 62 -9.92 -16.69 7.40
N VAL A 63 -10.95 -15.96 7.01
CA VAL A 63 -11.05 -15.37 5.67
C VAL A 63 -10.38 -13.99 5.68
N PRO A 64 -9.41 -13.72 4.79
CA PRO A 64 -8.86 -12.38 4.64
C PRO A 64 -9.91 -11.43 4.05
N VAL A 65 -10.21 -10.36 4.78
CA VAL A 65 -11.08 -9.26 4.34
C VAL A 65 -10.26 -7.99 4.15
N VAL A 66 -10.75 -7.11 3.29
CA VAL A 66 -10.04 -5.88 2.94
C VAL A 66 -10.48 -4.76 3.87
N LEU A 67 -9.65 -4.47 4.86
CA LEU A 67 -9.85 -3.47 5.91
C LEU A 67 -8.49 -2.96 6.41
N HIS A 68 -8.35 -1.64 6.59
CA HIS A 68 -7.10 -1.06 7.06
C HIS A 68 -6.75 -1.46 8.50
N ASP A 69 -7.73 -1.38 9.40
CA ASP A 69 -7.53 -1.66 10.82
C ASP A 69 -8.03 -3.07 11.16
N ILE A 70 -7.46 -3.68 12.19
CA ILE A 70 -8.04 -4.87 12.82
C ILE A 70 -9.41 -4.57 13.45
N HIS A 71 -9.81 -3.30 13.49
CA HIS A 71 -11.04 -2.79 14.09
C HIS A 71 -12.07 -2.39 13.03
N LEU A 72 -13.35 -2.56 13.36
CA LEU A 72 -14.50 -2.31 12.49
C LEU A 72 -15.17 -0.95 12.73
N ASP A 73 -15.02 -0.39 13.92
CA ASP A 73 -15.83 0.70 14.46
C ASP A 73 -15.62 2.05 13.76
N THR A 74 -14.49 2.26 13.10
CA THR A 74 -14.17 3.52 12.42
C THR A 74 -14.69 3.60 10.98
N VAL A 75 -15.08 2.46 10.38
CA VAL A 75 -15.49 2.39 8.97
C VAL A 75 -16.79 1.62 8.73
N THR A 76 -17.45 1.12 9.81
CA THR A 76 -18.68 0.32 9.68
C THR A 76 -19.72 0.68 10.74
N ASN A 77 -20.96 0.24 10.51
CA ASN A 77 -22.05 0.33 11.45
C ASN A 77 -22.09 -0.81 12.51
N VAL A 78 -20.95 -1.45 12.81
CA VAL A 78 -20.86 -2.60 13.70
C VAL A 78 -21.46 -2.34 15.09
N ALA A 79 -21.23 -1.17 15.67
CA ALA A 79 -21.73 -0.80 16.99
C ALA A 79 -23.29 -0.77 17.04
N MET A 80 -23.93 -0.48 15.90
CA MET A 80 -25.39 -0.48 15.79
C MET A 80 -25.95 -1.90 15.69
N LEU A 81 -25.32 -2.79 14.90
CA LEU A 81 -25.81 -4.14 14.65
C LEU A 81 -25.39 -5.15 15.72
N PHE A 82 -24.25 -4.94 16.36
CA PHE A 82 -23.67 -5.87 17.33
C PHE A 82 -23.18 -5.15 18.60
N PRO A 83 -24.05 -4.40 19.34
CA PRO A 83 -23.66 -3.52 20.45
C PRO A 83 -22.92 -4.27 21.57
N ASP A 84 -23.22 -5.55 21.79
CA ASP A 84 -22.67 -6.36 22.88
C ASP A 84 -21.36 -7.12 22.49
N ARG A 85 -20.84 -6.89 21.28
CA ARG A 85 -19.65 -7.61 20.75
C ARG A 85 -18.34 -6.83 20.92
N ARG A 86 -18.35 -5.75 21.71
CA ARG A 86 -17.14 -4.99 22.06
C ARG A 86 -16.26 -5.80 23.00
N ARG A 87 -14.94 -5.70 22.77
CA ARG A 87 -13.96 -6.15 23.78
C ARG A 87 -13.86 -5.13 24.94
N ASP A 88 -13.12 -5.48 26.01
CA ASP A 88 -12.97 -4.65 27.20
C ASP A 88 -12.34 -3.27 26.92
N ASP A 89 -11.56 -3.15 25.85
CA ASP A 89 -10.98 -1.87 25.37
C ASP A 89 -11.99 -0.97 24.64
N GLY A 90 -13.23 -1.42 24.50
CA GLY A 90 -14.30 -0.69 23.84
C GLY A 90 -14.32 -0.80 22.32
N ARG A 91 -13.45 -1.63 21.70
CA ARG A 91 -13.30 -1.78 20.25
C ARG A 91 -13.97 -3.04 19.72
N TYR A 92 -14.30 -3.03 18.43
CA TYR A 92 -14.84 -4.17 17.68
C TYR A 92 -13.76 -4.70 16.75
N TYR A 93 -13.36 -5.95 16.92
CA TYR A 93 -12.29 -6.56 16.14
C TYR A 93 -12.85 -7.43 15.02
N ALA A 94 -12.33 -7.30 13.80
CA ALA A 94 -12.75 -8.13 12.66
C ALA A 94 -12.61 -9.62 12.97
N PHE A 95 -11.59 -10.00 13.72
CA PHE A 95 -11.31 -11.39 14.15
C PHE A 95 -12.37 -11.99 15.08
N ASP A 96 -13.27 -11.21 15.66
CA ASP A 96 -14.35 -11.72 16.51
C ASP A 96 -15.61 -12.09 15.72
N PHE A 97 -15.67 -11.77 14.43
CA PHE A 97 -16.80 -11.96 13.55
C PHE A 97 -16.49 -12.94 12.43
N THR A 98 -17.45 -13.78 12.05
CA THR A 98 -17.39 -14.58 10.83
C THR A 98 -17.57 -13.68 9.59
N LEU A 99 -17.14 -14.18 8.43
CA LEU A 99 -17.40 -13.49 7.16
C LEU A 99 -18.91 -13.22 6.97
N ALA A 100 -19.76 -14.18 7.30
CA ALA A 100 -21.22 -14.01 7.18
C ALA A 100 -21.75 -12.84 8.03
N GLU A 101 -21.25 -12.67 9.25
CA GLU A 101 -21.57 -11.53 10.12
C GLU A 101 -21.04 -10.22 9.52
N LEU A 102 -19.77 -10.18 9.05
CA LEU A 102 -19.18 -8.98 8.44
C LEU A 102 -19.93 -8.53 7.17
N LYS A 103 -20.44 -9.46 6.36
CA LYS A 103 -21.22 -9.14 5.16
C LYS A 103 -22.58 -8.48 5.47
N THR A 104 -23.06 -8.54 6.71
CA THR A 104 -24.27 -7.79 7.14
C THR A 104 -23.98 -6.31 7.38
N LEU A 105 -22.73 -5.95 7.68
CA LEU A 105 -22.33 -4.58 7.96
C LEU A 105 -22.42 -3.68 6.71
N THR A 106 -22.62 -2.39 6.96
CA THR A 106 -22.49 -1.33 5.95
C THR A 106 -21.19 -0.58 6.22
N VAL A 107 -20.39 -0.39 5.17
CA VAL A 107 -19.18 0.43 5.19
C VAL A 107 -19.54 1.88 4.93
N HIS A 108 -18.93 2.80 5.67
CA HIS A 108 -19.07 4.25 5.50
C HIS A 108 -17.69 4.91 5.45
N GLU A 109 -17.66 6.20 5.10
CA GLU A 109 -16.43 7.00 5.15
C GLU A 109 -15.83 6.98 6.57
N ARG A 110 -14.49 6.99 6.65
CA ARG A 110 -13.74 6.84 7.90
C ARG A 110 -14.12 7.93 8.91
N ARG A 111 -14.38 7.49 10.14
CA ARG A 111 -14.73 8.34 11.28
C ARG A 111 -13.79 8.15 12.46
N GLN A 112 -13.66 9.17 13.27
CA GLN A 112 -13.10 9.07 14.62
C GLN A 112 -14.04 8.25 15.52
N LEU A 113 -13.55 7.81 16.69
CA LEU A 113 -14.37 7.06 17.64
C LEU A 113 -15.55 7.87 18.21
N ASP A 114 -15.48 9.19 18.16
CA ASP A 114 -16.58 10.10 18.52
C ASP A 114 -17.64 10.27 17.40
N GLY A 115 -17.44 9.60 16.27
CA GLY A 115 -18.32 9.66 15.10
C GLY A 115 -18.01 10.77 14.11
N THR A 116 -17.05 11.67 14.40
CA THR A 116 -16.66 12.76 13.50
C THR A 116 -15.96 12.17 12.25
N GLN A 117 -16.35 12.58 11.05
CA GLN A 117 -15.70 12.17 9.82
C GLN A 117 -14.25 12.69 9.75
N VAL A 118 -13.31 11.83 9.40
CA VAL A 118 -11.88 12.19 9.35
C VAL A 118 -11.61 13.15 8.20
N PHE A 119 -12.15 12.88 7.01
CA PHE A 119 -12.01 13.72 5.82
C PHE A 119 -13.37 14.34 5.48
N LYS A 120 -13.57 15.62 5.82
CA LYS A 120 -14.88 16.29 5.82
C LYS A 120 -15.56 16.36 4.45
N ASP A 121 -14.76 16.46 3.37
CA ASP A 121 -15.25 16.69 2.01
C ASP A 121 -15.33 15.40 1.17
N ARG A 122 -15.04 14.23 1.78
CA ARG A 122 -15.19 12.93 1.11
C ARG A 122 -16.65 12.46 1.16
N TYR A 123 -16.89 11.25 0.67
CA TYR A 123 -18.22 10.67 0.48
C TYR A 123 -19.16 10.86 1.68
N GLN A 124 -20.34 11.45 1.43
CA GLN A 124 -21.38 11.72 2.42
C GLN A 124 -22.76 11.16 1.99
N GLY A 125 -22.76 10.30 0.94
CA GLY A 125 -24.00 9.70 0.44
C GLY A 125 -24.50 8.57 1.32
N GLU A 126 -25.71 8.09 1.01
CA GLU A 126 -26.42 7.03 1.75
C GLU A 126 -26.35 5.65 1.07
N ALA A 127 -25.55 5.49 0.02
CA ALA A 127 -25.40 4.18 -0.63
C ALA A 127 -24.77 3.16 0.32
N GLU A 128 -25.26 1.93 0.25
CA GLU A 128 -24.74 0.83 1.05
C GLU A 128 -23.50 0.20 0.38
N PHE A 129 -22.37 0.29 1.05
CA PHE A 129 -21.15 -0.40 0.67
C PHE A 129 -20.91 -1.59 1.61
N LYS A 130 -20.18 -2.59 1.13
CA LYS A 130 -19.92 -3.83 1.88
C LYS A 130 -18.43 -4.11 2.01
N ILE A 131 -18.05 -4.80 3.10
CA ILE A 131 -16.70 -5.30 3.27
C ILE A 131 -16.44 -6.36 2.19
N ALA A 132 -15.36 -6.16 1.41
CA ALA A 132 -14.90 -7.13 0.43
C ALA A 132 -13.97 -8.17 1.06
N THR A 133 -13.96 -9.40 0.56
CA THR A 133 -12.87 -10.34 0.79
C THR A 133 -11.70 -10.03 -0.14
N PHE A 134 -10.52 -10.52 0.20
CA PHE A 134 -9.36 -10.41 -0.67
C PHE A 134 -9.61 -11.08 -2.03
N GLU A 135 -10.19 -12.28 -2.02
CA GLU A 135 -10.50 -13.03 -3.26
C GLU A 135 -11.52 -12.29 -4.13
N GLU A 136 -12.57 -11.68 -3.55
CA GLU A 136 -13.51 -10.86 -4.31
C GLU A 136 -12.81 -9.70 -5.04
N GLN A 137 -11.84 -9.03 -4.42
CA GLN A 137 -11.08 -7.97 -5.09
C GLN A 137 -10.11 -8.53 -6.14
N LEU A 138 -9.45 -9.66 -5.88
CA LEU A 138 -8.60 -10.32 -6.88
C LEU A 138 -9.41 -10.69 -8.14
N GLU A 139 -10.57 -11.30 -7.97
CA GLU A 139 -11.46 -11.71 -9.07
C GLU A 139 -12.01 -10.50 -9.83
N LEU A 140 -12.45 -9.45 -9.13
CA LEU A 140 -12.96 -8.23 -9.75
C LEU A 140 -11.90 -7.59 -10.66
N ILE A 141 -10.69 -7.34 -10.15
CA ILE A 141 -9.62 -6.71 -10.92
C ILE A 141 -9.20 -7.61 -12.10
N ALA A 142 -9.08 -8.93 -11.88
CA ALA A 142 -8.78 -9.88 -12.95
C ALA A 142 -9.86 -9.86 -14.06
N GLN A 143 -11.13 -9.79 -13.68
CA GLN A 143 -12.24 -9.71 -14.64
C GLN A 143 -12.23 -8.39 -15.43
N LEU A 144 -12.02 -7.26 -14.73
CA LEU A 144 -11.92 -5.96 -15.37
C LEU A 144 -10.72 -5.91 -16.34
N ASN A 145 -9.57 -6.47 -15.93
CA ASN A 145 -8.40 -6.58 -16.81
C ASN A 145 -8.72 -7.32 -18.11
N ARG A 146 -9.43 -8.45 -18.02
CA ARG A 146 -9.84 -9.21 -19.23
C ARG A 146 -10.83 -8.45 -20.12
N GLN A 147 -11.80 -7.74 -19.51
CA GLN A 147 -12.84 -7.02 -20.27
C GLN A 147 -12.31 -5.77 -20.97
N PHE A 148 -11.35 -5.08 -20.37
CA PHE A 148 -10.85 -3.80 -20.86
C PHE A 148 -9.45 -3.89 -21.47
N ASP A 149 -8.89 -5.10 -21.62
CA ASP A 149 -7.52 -5.35 -22.12
C ASP A 149 -6.49 -4.49 -21.39
N LYS A 150 -6.56 -4.49 -20.04
CA LYS A 150 -5.66 -3.77 -19.16
C LYS A 150 -4.86 -4.72 -18.28
N GLN A 151 -3.84 -4.18 -17.59
CA GLN A 151 -2.99 -4.92 -16.64
C GLN A 151 -2.85 -4.11 -15.35
N VAL A 152 -3.95 -3.87 -14.64
CA VAL A 152 -3.92 -3.30 -13.30
C VAL A 152 -3.48 -4.37 -12.32
N GLY A 153 -2.47 -4.06 -11.50
CA GLY A 153 -1.90 -4.98 -10.53
C GLY A 153 -2.58 -4.93 -9.16
N TYR A 154 -2.07 -5.76 -8.26
CA TYR A 154 -2.53 -5.90 -6.87
C TYR A 154 -1.41 -5.44 -5.93
N TYR A 155 -1.79 -4.86 -4.79
CA TYR A 155 -0.82 -4.38 -3.82
C TYR A 155 -1.24 -4.68 -2.36
N PRO A 156 -1.42 -5.97 -1.98
CA PRO A 156 -1.90 -6.32 -0.64
C PRO A 156 -0.89 -6.00 0.47
N GLU A 157 -1.38 -5.39 1.55
CA GLU A 157 -0.68 -5.23 2.81
C GLU A 157 -1.12 -6.30 3.82
N ILE A 158 -0.17 -6.94 4.47
CA ILE A 158 -0.44 -7.82 5.61
C ILE A 158 -0.45 -6.99 6.88
N LYS A 159 -1.66 -6.72 7.40
CA LYS A 159 -1.86 -5.91 8.62
C LYS A 159 -1.60 -6.71 9.89
N SER A 160 -0.88 -6.10 10.81
CA SER A 160 -0.70 -6.59 12.19
C SER A 160 -0.41 -8.10 12.29
N PRO A 161 0.58 -8.67 11.57
CA PRO A 161 0.79 -10.13 11.52
C PRO A 161 1.15 -10.71 12.90
N ALA A 162 1.91 -10.00 13.71
CA ALA A 162 2.24 -10.40 15.06
C ALA A 162 0.99 -10.53 15.95
N TRP A 163 0.05 -9.57 15.83
CA TRP A 163 -1.22 -9.61 16.56
C TRP A 163 -2.07 -10.82 16.13
N HIS A 164 -2.20 -11.09 14.84
CA HIS A 164 -2.95 -12.25 14.34
C HIS A 164 -2.35 -13.56 14.85
N ARG A 165 -1.02 -13.70 14.92
CA ARG A 165 -0.37 -14.88 15.54
C ARG A 165 -0.71 -15.04 17.01
N VAL A 166 -0.80 -13.95 17.79
CA VAL A 166 -1.26 -13.99 19.18
C VAL A 166 -2.71 -14.47 19.29
N GLN A 167 -3.56 -14.13 18.28
CA GLN A 167 -4.93 -14.66 18.20
C GLN A 167 -4.98 -16.12 17.70
N GLY A 168 -3.84 -16.76 17.38
CA GLY A 168 -3.76 -18.14 16.91
C GLY A 168 -3.87 -18.32 15.41
N ALA A 169 -3.75 -17.25 14.61
CA ALA A 169 -3.87 -17.29 13.15
C ALA A 169 -2.62 -16.73 12.44
N ASP A 170 -2.19 -17.40 11.38
CA ASP A 170 -1.05 -16.98 10.55
C ASP A 170 -1.56 -16.31 9.26
N ILE A 171 -1.83 -15.01 9.33
CA ILE A 171 -2.36 -14.25 8.20
C ILE A 171 -1.43 -14.32 6.97
N SER A 172 -0.12 -14.23 7.16
CA SER A 172 0.85 -14.24 6.06
C SER A 172 0.82 -15.57 5.30
N LYS A 173 0.74 -16.69 6.02
CA LYS A 173 0.61 -18.00 5.41
C LYS A 173 -0.71 -18.16 4.66
N ILE A 174 -1.81 -17.65 5.21
CA ILE A 174 -3.13 -17.70 4.57
C ILE A 174 -3.11 -16.89 3.28
N VAL A 175 -2.63 -15.64 3.34
CA VAL A 175 -2.54 -14.74 2.16
C VAL A 175 -1.65 -15.34 1.08
N LEU A 176 -0.46 -15.85 1.42
CA LEU A 176 0.42 -16.50 0.44
C LEU A 176 -0.22 -17.74 -0.19
N ASN A 177 -1.01 -18.52 0.56
CA ASN A 177 -1.70 -19.65 -0.02
C ASN A 177 -2.76 -19.22 -1.03
N ILE A 178 -3.51 -18.14 -0.76
CA ILE A 178 -4.45 -17.57 -1.72
C ILE A 178 -3.69 -17.08 -2.97
N LEU A 179 -2.60 -16.35 -2.81
CA LEU A 179 -1.77 -15.90 -3.94
C LEU A 179 -1.27 -17.07 -4.80
N ARG A 180 -0.88 -18.19 -4.18
CA ARG A 180 -0.46 -19.42 -4.88
C ARG A 180 -1.61 -20.04 -5.65
N GLN A 181 -2.79 -20.13 -5.07
CA GLN A 181 -4.00 -20.66 -5.73
C GLN A 181 -4.38 -19.83 -6.96
N HIS A 182 -4.19 -18.50 -6.91
CA HIS A 182 -4.43 -17.59 -8.03
C HIS A 182 -3.23 -17.46 -8.99
N GLY A 183 -2.10 -18.16 -8.76
CA GLY A 183 -0.88 -18.09 -9.58
C GLY A 183 -0.19 -16.72 -9.51
N LEU A 184 -0.32 -16.01 -8.39
CA LEU A 184 0.21 -14.66 -8.14
C LEU A 184 1.48 -14.66 -7.28
N ASP A 185 1.84 -15.77 -6.59
CA ASP A 185 3.11 -15.87 -5.84
C ASP A 185 4.29 -16.10 -6.80
N ASP A 186 4.57 -15.09 -7.64
CA ASP A 186 5.60 -15.10 -8.68
C ASP A 186 6.09 -13.66 -8.94
N ALA A 187 7.41 -13.45 -8.94
CA ALA A 187 8.03 -12.14 -9.14
C ALA A 187 7.74 -11.52 -10.53
N SER A 188 7.38 -12.33 -11.53
CA SER A 188 7.02 -11.85 -12.87
C SER A 188 5.60 -11.27 -12.95
N LYS A 189 4.77 -11.51 -11.94
CA LYS A 189 3.40 -11.01 -11.90
C LYS A 189 3.34 -9.55 -11.46
N LYS A 190 2.30 -8.87 -11.88
CA LYS A 190 2.06 -7.46 -11.51
C LYS A 190 1.39 -7.38 -10.14
N ILE A 191 2.17 -7.71 -9.11
CA ILE A 191 1.78 -7.71 -7.71
C ILE A 191 2.97 -7.40 -6.82
N TYR A 192 2.72 -6.65 -5.75
CA TYR A 192 3.60 -6.49 -4.60
C TYR A 192 2.85 -6.91 -3.34
N VAL A 193 3.56 -7.48 -2.37
CA VAL A 193 3.05 -7.67 -1.00
C VAL A 193 3.85 -6.77 -0.08
N GLN A 194 3.17 -6.01 0.77
CA GLN A 194 3.80 -5.05 1.68
C GLN A 194 3.49 -5.37 3.15
N CYS A 195 4.38 -4.92 4.03
CA CYS A 195 4.21 -5.06 5.47
C CYS A 195 5.05 -4.02 6.22
N PHE A 196 4.52 -3.52 7.35
CA PHE A 196 5.27 -2.67 8.28
C PHE A 196 6.22 -3.47 9.18
N ASP A 197 5.88 -4.72 9.53
CA ASP A 197 6.69 -5.58 10.39
C ASP A 197 7.87 -6.18 9.60
N PHE A 198 9.09 -5.68 9.87
CA PHE A 198 10.30 -6.16 9.17
C PHE A 198 10.63 -7.62 9.48
N ALA A 199 10.35 -8.08 10.69
CA ALA A 199 10.51 -9.50 11.02
C ALA A 199 9.58 -10.37 10.17
N GLU A 200 8.36 -9.88 9.89
CA GLU A 200 7.44 -10.58 9.00
C GLU A 200 7.86 -10.51 7.52
N THR A 201 8.37 -9.37 7.05
CA THR A 201 8.94 -9.25 5.68
C THR A 201 10.08 -10.26 5.49
N GLN A 202 10.98 -10.39 6.49
CA GLN A 202 12.02 -11.40 6.48
C GLN A 202 11.44 -12.82 6.46
N ARG A 203 10.45 -13.10 7.34
CA ARG A 203 9.80 -14.40 7.45
C ARG A 203 9.09 -14.80 6.14
N LEU A 204 8.38 -13.87 5.49
CA LEU A 204 7.75 -14.09 4.19
C LEU A 204 8.75 -14.63 3.17
N ARG A 205 9.93 -14.02 3.07
CA ARG A 205 10.97 -14.42 2.13
C ARG A 205 11.68 -15.71 2.55
N THR A 206 12.15 -15.81 3.81
CA THR A 206 13.08 -16.84 4.24
C THR A 206 12.41 -18.13 4.73
N GLU A 207 11.26 -18.04 5.39
CA GLU A 207 10.58 -19.19 5.97
C GLU A 207 9.36 -19.62 5.14
N LEU A 208 8.54 -18.65 4.70
CA LEU A 208 7.34 -18.93 3.91
C LEU A 208 7.63 -19.05 2.40
N ASN A 209 8.89 -18.74 1.99
CA ASN A 209 9.38 -18.91 0.62
C ASN A 209 8.53 -18.16 -0.42
N ALA A 210 8.06 -16.95 -0.08
CA ALA A 210 7.34 -16.06 -0.97
C ALA A 210 8.18 -15.75 -2.21
N LYS A 211 7.58 -15.88 -3.41
CA LYS A 211 8.19 -15.55 -4.70
C LYS A 211 7.74 -14.21 -5.22
N VAL A 212 6.61 -13.73 -4.75
CA VAL A 212 6.08 -12.40 -5.05
C VAL A 212 7.07 -11.31 -4.61
N LYS A 213 7.03 -10.16 -5.28
CA LYS A 213 7.82 -8.99 -4.88
C LYS A 213 7.33 -8.46 -3.54
N LEU A 214 8.27 -8.16 -2.63
CA LEU A 214 7.98 -7.64 -1.30
C LEU A 214 8.42 -6.18 -1.19
N ILE A 215 7.63 -5.40 -0.47
CA ILE A 215 7.92 -4.00 -0.11
C ILE A 215 7.92 -3.88 1.41
N GLN A 216 9.01 -3.34 1.96
CA GLN A 216 9.07 -2.98 3.37
C GLN A 216 8.52 -1.58 3.58
N LEU A 217 7.38 -1.48 4.26
CA LEU A 217 6.83 -0.18 4.66
C LEU A 217 7.68 0.46 5.77
N ILE A 218 7.89 1.76 5.66
CA ILE A 218 8.64 2.56 6.63
C ILE A 218 7.72 3.65 7.18
N GLY A 219 7.37 3.52 8.46
CA GLY A 219 6.54 4.46 9.21
C GLY A 219 7.33 5.17 10.31
N GLU A 220 6.62 5.70 11.30
CA GLU A 220 7.18 6.28 12.51
C GLU A 220 7.13 5.25 13.65
N ASN A 221 8.19 5.20 14.47
CA ASN A 221 8.23 4.30 15.64
C ASN A 221 7.08 4.56 16.61
N THR A 222 6.57 5.80 16.65
CA THR A 222 5.47 6.21 17.53
C THR A 222 4.09 5.73 17.08
N TRP A 223 3.94 5.23 15.85
CA TRP A 223 2.64 4.73 15.36
C TRP A 223 2.28 3.37 15.95
N GLY A 224 3.27 2.60 16.39
CA GLY A 224 3.03 1.30 17.02
C GLY A 224 2.55 0.21 16.04
N GLU A 225 2.80 0.37 14.74
CA GLU A 225 2.43 -0.61 13.69
C GLU A 225 3.08 -1.98 13.89
N SER A 226 4.32 -1.98 14.41
CA SER A 226 5.06 -3.19 14.76
C SER A 226 6.19 -2.87 15.76
N SER A 227 6.96 -3.88 16.13
CA SER A 227 8.20 -3.71 16.93
C SER A 227 9.41 -3.27 16.09
N THR A 228 9.22 -2.98 14.81
CA THR A 228 10.28 -2.55 13.88
C THR A 228 10.78 -1.15 14.26
N ASP A 229 12.11 -1.00 14.35
CA ASP A 229 12.74 0.32 14.44
C ASP A 229 12.92 0.90 13.03
N TYR A 230 12.00 1.74 12.61
CA TYR A 230 12.03 2.38 11.29
C TYR A 230 13.17 3.37 11.11
N THR A 231 13.65 3.98 12.22
CA THR A 231 14.82 4.87 12.14
C THR A 231 16.07 4.09 11.74
N VAL A 232 16.23 2.88 12.28
CA VAL A 232 17.32 1.97 11.88
C VAL A 232 17.17 1.52 10.44
N LEU A 233 15.95 1.22 9.98
CA LEU A 233 15.70 0.79 8.59
C LEU A 233 16.02 1.87 7.55
N GLN A 234 15.95 3.15 7.91
CA GLN A 234 16.30 4.27 7.03
C GLN A 234 17.82 4.51 6.91
N THR A 235 18.66 3.83 7.69
CA THR A 235 20.12 3.90 7.55
C THR A 235 20.60 3.08 6.33
N ASP A 236 21.83 3.35 5.86
CA ASP A 236 22.42 2.57 4.75
C ASP A 236 22.50 1.07 5.06
N ASP A 237 22.79 0.71 6.30
CA ASP A 237 22.83 -0.71 6.72
C ASP A 237 21.41 -1.29 6.85
N GLY A 238 20.42 -0.50 7.28
CA GLY A 238 19.02 -0.89 7.26
C GLY A 238 18.53 -1.16 5.84
N LEU A 239 18.81 -0.28 4.89
CA LEU A 239 18.46 -0.45 3.47
C LEU A 239 19.11 -1.68 2.86
N LYS A 240 20.40 -1.94 3.15
CA LYS A 240 21.07 -3.19 2.71
C LYS A 240 20.41 -4.45 3.29
N ARG A 241 19.94 -4.40 4.54
CA ARG A 241 19.21 -5.52 5.16
C ARG A 241 17.86 -5.74 4.48
N ILE A 242 17.14 -4.68 4.15
CA ILE A 242 15.87 -4.78 3.40
C ILE A 242 16.13 -5.41 2.02
N ALA A 243 17.15 -4.97 1.29
CA ALA A 243 17.49 -5.46 -0.05
C ALA A 243 17.83 -6.97 -0.11
N GLN A 244 18.09 -7.61 1.04
CA GLN A 244 18.29 -9.07 1.09
C GLN A 244 16.96 -9.85 1.00
N VAL A 245 15.83 -9.22 1.28
CA VAL A 245 14.54 -9.91 1.43
C VAL A 245 13.38 -9.25 0.68
N ALA A 246 13.53 -7.99 0.26
CA ALA A 246 12.49 -7.22 -0.42
C ALA A 246 13.05 -6.48 -1.64
N GLU A 247 12.19 -6.16 -2.60
CA GLU A 247 12.50 -5.46 -3.84
C GLU A 247 12.39 -3.93 -3.70
N GLY A 248 11.78 -3.44 -2.60
CA GLY A 248 11.65 -2.00 -2.41
C GLY A 248 11.25 -1.61 -0.99
N ILE A 249 11.15 -0.31 -0.80
CA ILE A 249 10.64 0.32 0.41
C ILE A 249 9.40 1.16 0.08
N GLY A 250 8.47 1.22 1.06
CA GLY A 250 7.34 2.16 1.04
C GLY A 250 7.50 3.17 2.17
N PRO A 251 8.19 4.29 1.96
CA PRO A 251 8.36 5.32 2.98
C PRO A 251 7.20 6.31 3.01
N TRP A 252 6.88 6.82 4.20
CA TRP A 252 6.00 7.98 4.34
C TRP A 252 6.62 9.22 3.68
N ILE A 253 5.84 10.02 2.94
CA ILE A 253 6.35 11.18 2.19
C ILE A 253 7.26 12.11 3.02
N PRO A 254 6.93 12.45 4.29
CA PRO A 254 7.82 13.26 5.14
C PRO A 254 9.20 12.65 5.42
N HIS A 255 9.42 11.35 5.18
CA HIS A 255 10.76 10.76 5.24
C HIS A 255 11.61 11.09 3.99
N LEU A 256 10.99 11.54 2.91
CA LEU A 256 11.65 11.89 1.65
C LEU A 256 11.97 13.36 1.56
N ILE A 257 11.11 14.19 2.13
CA ILE A 257 11.21 15.66 2.12
C ILE A 257 11.16 16.12 3.56
N ASP A 258 12.20 16.76 4.04
CA ASP A 258 12.26 17.32 5.39
C ASP A 258 11.19 18.41 5.58
N PRO A 259 10.23 18.23 6.48
CA PRO A 259 9.10 19.15 6.60
C PRO A 259 9.50 20.56 7.07
N GLY A 260 10.65 20.72 7.71
CA GLY A 260 11.13 22.01 8.20
C GLY A 260 11.84 22.84 7.13
N SER A 261 12.58 22.18 6.24
CA SER A 261 13.37 22.84 5.19
C SER A 261 12.80 22.69 3.79
N GLY A 262 11.85 21.78 3.57
CA GLY A 262 11.33 21.40 2.25
C GLY A 262 12.35 20.70 1.34
N LYS A 263 13.50 20.27 1.87
CA LYS A 263 14.58 19.68 1.09
C LYS A 263 14.54 18.15 1.09
N PRO A 264 15.04 17.51 0.02
CA PRO A 264 15.23 16.05 0.00
C PRO A 264 16.12 15.57 1.14
N THR A 265 15.71 14.47 1.81
CA THR A 265 16.50 13.83 2.88
C THR A 265 17.62 12.93 2.35
N GLY A 266 17.59 12.62 1.05
CA GLY A 266 18.51 11.69 0.41
C GLY A 266 18.13 10.21 0.56
N LEU A 267 17.00 9.88 1.21
CA LEU A 267 16.57 8.49 1.41
C LEU A 267 16.33 7.77 0.08
N VAL A 268 15.69 8.41 -0.91
CA VAL A 268 15.46 7.82 -2.25
C VAL A 268 16.78 7.41 -2.92
N ALA A 269 17.74 8.34 -2.98
CA ALA A 269 19.03 8.05 -3.61
C ALA A 269 19.79 6.89 -2.92
N ARG A 270 19.72 6.82 -1.58
CA ARG A 270 20.32 5.71 -0.80
C ARG A 270 19.61 4.39 -1.02
N ALA A 271 18.28 4.41 -1.12
CA ALA A 271 17.48 3.22 -1.43
C ALA A 271 17.81 2.68 -2.83
N HIS A 272 17.84 3.55 -3.83
CA HIS A 272 18.25 3.20 -5.20
C HIS A 272 19.68 2.65 -5.25
N ALA A 273 20.63 3.25 -4.49
CA ALA A 273 21.99 2.74 -4.38
C ALA A 273 22.08 1.34 -3.75
N ALA A 274 21.11 0.98 -2.91
CA ALA A 274 20.94 -0.36 -2.36
C ALA A 274 20.15 -1.33 -3.28
N GLY A 275 19.69 -0.87 -4.45
CA GLY A 275 18.91 -1.66 -5.41
C GLY A 275 17.42 -1.79 -5.07
N LEU A 276 16.90 -0.90 -4.21
CA LEU A 276 15.51 -0.90 -3.76
C LEU A 276 14.68 0.12 -4.55
N ALA A 277 13.51 -0.29 -5.04
CA ALA A 277 12.49 0.62 -5.52
C ALA A 277 11.90 1.44 -4.35
N VAL A 278 11.35 2.62 -4.65
CA VAL A 278 10.74 3.51 -3.65
C VAL A 278 9.31 3.83 -4.05
N HIS A 279 8.33 3.28 -3.31
CA HIS A 279 6.91 3.54 -3.46
C HIS A 279 6.39 4.35 -2.27
N ALA A 280 6.35 5.68 -2.43
CA ALA A 280 6.00 6.59 -1.33
C ALA A 280 4.51 6.60 -1.01
N TYR A 281 4.13 6.83 0.25
CA TYR A 281 2.74 6.95 0.70
C TYR A 281 2.55 8.16 1.62
N THR A 282 1.39 8.75 1.74
CA THR A 282 0.24 8.72 0.88
C THR A 282 -0.01 10.13 0.38
N PHE A 283 -0.08 10.30 -0.92
CA PHE A 283 -0.45 11.57 -1.52
C PHE A 283 -1.97 11.77 -1.44
N ARG A 284 -2.37 12.90 -0.86
CA ARG A 284 -3.77 13.30 -0.67
C ARG A 284 -3.96 14.75 -1.05
N VAL A 285 -4.83 15.02 -2.01
CA VAL A 285 -5.14 16.39 -2.46
C VAL A 285 -5.82 17.20 -1.35
N ASP A 286 -6.66 16.53 -0.56
CA ASP A 286 -7.44 17.11 0.54
C ASP A 286 -6.68 17.19 1.88
N ALA A 287 -5.40 16.81 1.90
CA ALA A 287 -4.54 16.83 3.09
C ALA A 287 -3.10 17.29 2.78
N LEU A 288 -2.95 18.20 1.80
CA LEU A 288 -1.66 18.83 1.53
C LEU A 288 -1.28 19.79 2.67
N PRO A 289 0.00 19.95 2.97
CA PRO A 289 0.48 20.99 3.86
C PRO A 289 0.09 22.40 3.36
N ASP A 290 -0.12 23.33 4.28
CA ASP A 290 -0.50 24.70 3.94
C ASP A 290 0.47 25.32 2.93
N GLY A 291 -0.07 25.87 1.84
CA GLY A 291 0.68 26.55 0.79
C GLY A 291 1.39 25.64 -0.20
N VAL A 292 1.34 24.31 -0.03
CA VAL A 292 1.88 23.35 -0.99
C VAL A 292 0.86 23.10 -2.10
N LYS A 293 1.30 23.23 -3.36
CA LYS A 293 0.49 22.91 -4.53
C LYS A 293 0.68 21.46 -4.96
N VAL A 294 -0.38 20.89 -5.52
CA VAL A 294 -0.39 19.50 -6.05
C VAL A 294 0.78 19.30 -7.04
N GLU A 295 0.89 20.19 -8.01
CA GLU A 295 1.87 20.10 -9.09
C GLU A 295 3.30 20.20 -8.55
N ASP A 296 3.56 21.09 -7.59
CA ASP A 296 4.89 21.29 -7.01
C ASP A 296 5.34 20.04 -6.24
N LEU A 297 4.45 19.44 -5.44
CA LEU A 297 4.76 18.22 -4.70
C LEU A 297 4.98 17.02 -5.64
N LEU A 298 4.10 16.84 -6.65
CA LEU A 298 4.25 15.75 -7.61
C LEU A 298 5.53 15.91 -8.45
N SER A 299 5.89 17.15 -8.90
CA SER A 299 7.14 17.40 -9.59
C SER A 299 8.36 17.08 -8.69
N THR A 300 8.30 17.47 -7.43
CA THR A 300 9.38 17.13 -6.48
C THR A 300 9.52 15.61 -6.34
N LEU A 301 8.43 14.87 -6.16
CA LEU A 301 8.46 13.42 -5.98
C LEU A 301 8.94 12.70 -7.26
N PHE A 302 8.40 13.08 -8.42
CA PHE A 302 8.63 12.36 -9.68
C PHE A 302 9.87 12.85 -10.44
N ASP A 303 10.06 14.17 -10.53
CA ASP A 303 11.12 14.76 -11.38
C ASP A 303 12.42 14.99 -10.63
N GLU A 304 12.38 15.38 -9.35
CA GLU A 304 13.58 15.64 -8.56
C GLU A 304 14.04 14.38 -7.81
N LEU A 305 13.14 13.74 -7.01
CA LEU A 305 13.47 12.58 -6.19
C LEU A 305 13.49 11.28 -6.98
N LYS A 306 12.76 11.20 -8.11
CA LYS A 306 12.69 10.00 -8.97
C LYS A 306 12.17 8.78 -8.22
N ILE A 307 11.11 8.92 -7.42
CA ILE A 307 10.44 7.77 -6.81
C ILE A 307 9.85 6.85 -7.89
N ASP A 308 9.76 5.55 -7.62
CA ASP A 308 9.29 4.54 -8.57
C ASP A 308 7.78 4.36 -8.54
N GLY A 309 7.12 4.72 -7.45
CA GLY A 309 5.67 4.65 -7.31
C GLY A 309 5.13 5.56 -6.21
N LEU A 310 3.85 5.90 -6.32
CA LEU A 310 3.16 6.77 -5.37
C LEU A 310 1.78 6.22 -5.03
N PHE A 311 1.54 6.01 -3.73
CA PHE A 311 0.21 5.73 -3.19
C PHE A 311 -0.61 7.01 -3.12
N THR A 312 -1.82 6.96 -3.62
CA THR A 312 -2.72 8.11 -3.63
C THR A 312 -4.17 7.72 -3.41
N ASP A 313 -4.90 8.55 -2.64
CA ASP A 313 -6.36 8.46 -2.52
C ASP A 313 -7.07 9.04 -3.78
N PHE A 314 -6.34 9.78 -4.64
CA PHE A 314 -6.84 10.51 -5.81
C PHE A 314 -6.10 10.07 -7.08
N THR A 315 -6.42 8.87 -7.54
CA THR A 315 -5.73 8.20 -8.68
C THR A 315 -5.75 9.03 -9.96
N ASP A 316 -6.88 9.64 -10.29
CA ASP A 316 -7.05 10.46 -11.49
C ASP A 316 -6.14 11.69 -11.52
N VAL A 317 -5.96 12.36 -10.36
CA VAL A 317 -5.09 13.53 -10.24
C VAL A 317 -3.64 13.15 -10.54
N VAL A 318 -3.14 12.09 -9.91
CA VAL A 318 -1.75 11.64 -10.10
C VAL A 318 -1.55 11.08 -11.51
N GLN A 319 -2.50 10.32 -12.05
CA GLN A 319 -2.43 9.82 -13.43
C GLN A 319 -2.43 10.94 -14.47
N ASN A 320 -3.18 12.01 -14.26
CA ASN A 320 -3.20 13.16 -15.17
C ASN A 320 -1.87 13.94 -15.15
N PHE A 321 -1.21 14.02 -13.99
CA PHE A 321 0.11 14.64 -13.87
C PHE A 321 1.22 13.78 -14.51
N ALA A 322 1.15 12.46 -14.35
CA ALA A 322 2.18 11.53 -14.81
C ALA A 322 2.11 11.18 -16.32
N ARG A 323 1.13 11.71 -17.08
CA ARG A 323 1.00 11.56 -18.54
C ARG A 323 1.92 12.51 -19.29
#